data_dc3b121e988a2483ec798c4460846b23
#
_entry.id   dc3b121e988a2483ec798c4460846b23
#
_cell.length_a   1.000
_cell.length_b   1.000
_cell.length_c   1.000
_cell.angle_alpha   90.00
_cell.angle_beta   90.00
_cell.angle_gamma   90.00
#
_symmetry.space_group_name_H-M   'P 1'
#
loop_
_entity.id
_entity.type
_entity.pdbx_description
1 polymer ?
#
loop_
_entity_poly.entity_id
_entity_poly.type
_entity_poly.pdbx_seq_one_letter_code
_entity_poly.pdbx_strand_id
1 'polypeptide(L)'
;VDRFYRHDPTSTGPEIMAWCEWQYYKNYGDKDRLRKVYYPLLSFHHWLKNYHRWKDGSYWSSGWGCGMDNLPRCDLELIPDSEDWQLETFHHSYMSWIDATLQAAMSCEYLIMMAEELGITDDVDALRDEYDNLIRFVNEKMWSEKDGFYYDLKADGSFLAVKTVAAFWALIAKIAPPD
;
A
#
# COMPACT_ATOMS: atom_id res chain seq x y z
N VAL A 1 -0.71 -22.09 17.64
CA VAL A 1 -0.88 -20.70 17.30
C VAL A 1 -2.06 -20.53 16.36
N ASP A 2 -3.11 -19.91 16.85
CA ASP A 2 -4.43 -19.92 16.23
C ASP A 2 -4.59 -18.97 15.04
N ARG A 3 -3.51 -18.38 14.59
CA ARG A 3 -3.48 -17.47 13.45
C ARG A 3 -3.95 -18.08 12.14
N PHE A 4 -3.98 -19.39 12.05
CA PHE A 4 -4.52 -20.12 10.90
C PHE A 4 -6.00 -20.45 11.03
N TYR A 5 -6.60 -20.04 12.10
CA TYR A 5 -8.00 -20.29 12.40
C TYR A 5 -8.94 -19.53 11.46
N ARG A 6 -8.45 -18.43 10.91
CA ARG A 6 -9.19 -17.62 9.96
C ARG A 6 -8.39 -17.42 8.69
N HIS A 7 -8.98 -17.84 7.61
CA HIS A 7 -8.53 -17.50 6.28
C HIS A 7 -9.19 -16.19 5.87
N ASP A 8 -8.53 -15.09 6.16
CA ASP A 8 -8.94 -13.81 5.63
C ASP A 8 -7.90 -13.31 4.63
N PRO A 9 -8.23 -13.36 3.33
CA PRO A 9 -7.32 -12.87 2.29
C PRO A 9 -7.10 -11.35 2.34
N THR A 10 -7.90 -10.62 3.13
CA THR A 10 -7.76 -9.16 3.29
C THR A 10 -6.72 -8.77 4.34
N SER A 11 -6.30 -9.72 5.19
CA SER A 11 -5.36 -9.47 6.29
C SER A 11 -3.92 -9.85 5.97
N THR A 12 -3.47 -9.55 4.77
CA THR A 12 -2.04 -9.59 4.45
C THR A 12 -1.35 -8.39 5.07
N GLY A 13 -0.11 -8.55 5.53
CA GLY A 13 0.63 -7.42 6.06
C GLY A 13 0.88 -6.32 5.01
N PRO A 14 1.23 -5.10 5.45
CA PRO A 14 1.50 -3.97 4.57
C PRO A 14 2.69 -4.24 3.65
N GLU A 15 2.69 -3.64 2.47
CA GLU A 15 3.70 -3.85 1.44
C GLU A 15 4.97 -3.03 1.69
N ILE A 16 5.68 -3.33 2.78
CA ILE A 16 6.88 -2.61 3.20
C ILE A 16 8.17 -3.43 3.10
N MET A 17 8.08 -4.71 2.72
CA MET A 17 9.22 -5.63 2.78
C MET A 17 10.32 -5.29 1.78
N ALA A 18 9.97 -4.81 0.58
CA ALA A 18 10.97 -4.38 -0.41
C ALA A 18 11.84 -3.23 0.13
N TRP A 19 11.21 -2.25 0.80
CA TRP A 19 11.92 -1.20 1.52
C TRP A 19 12.83 -1.75 2.61
N CYS A 20 12.36 -2.66 3.44
CA CYS A 20 13.15 -3.26 4.52
C CYS A 20 14.38 -4.01 3.98
N GLU A 21 14.22 -4.83 2.94
CA GLU A 21 15.32 -5.59 2.34
C GLU A 21 16.32 -4.68 1.62
N TRP A 22 15.86 -3.59 1.00
CA TRP A 22 16.74 -2.59 0.44
C TRP A 22 17.57 -1.87 1.52
N GLN A 23 16.97 -1.49 2.65
CA GLN A 23 17.71 -0.90 3.77
C GLN A 23 18.73 -1.88 4.36
N TYR A 24 18.36 -3.15 4.46
CA TYR A 24 19.31 -4.19 4.86
C TYR A 24 20.49 -4.27 3.88
N TYR A 25 20.22 -4.32 2.58
CA TYR A 25 21.26 -4.34 1.56
C TYR A 25 22.18 -3.12 1.65
N LYS A 26 21.65 -1.93 1.81
CA LYS A 26 22.43 -0.71 1.98
C LYS A 26 23.38 -0.73 3.18
N ASN A 27 22.96 -1.39 4.25
CA ASN A 27 23.78 -1.46 5.48
C ASN A 27 24.83 -2.56 5.44
N TYR A 28 24.56 -3.69 4.77
CA TYR A 28 25.41 -4.88 4.86
C TYR A 28 26.06 -5.29 3.53
N GLY A 29 25.58 -4.78 2.40
CA GLY A 29 26.08 -5.12 1.07
C GLY A 29 25.81 -6.57 0.65
N ASP A 30 24.90 -7.27 1.32
CA ASP A 30 24.60 -8.69 1.05
C ASP A 30 23.78 -8.85 -0.23
N LYS A 31 24.48 -8.86 -1.35
CA LYS A 31 23.88 -9.01 -2.69
C LYS A 31 23.27 -10.40 -2.92
N ASP A 32 23.79 -11.42 -2.24
CA ASP A 32 23.23 -12.78 -2.35
C ASP A 32 21.87 -12.90 -1.67
N ARG A 33 21.69 -12.24 -0.52
CA ARG A 33 20.38 -12.09 0.10
C ARG A 33 19.43 -11.30 -0.81
N LEU A 34 19.87 -10.16 -1.32
CA LEU A 34 19.07 -9.33 -2.23
C LEU A 34 18.51 -10.15 -3.40
N ARG A 35 19.37 -10.97 -4.02
CA ARG A 35 18.99 -11.88 -5.13
C ARG A 35 17.96 -12.93 -4.70
N LYS A 36 18.08 -13.47 -3.48
CA LYS A 36 17.16 -14.49 -2.96
C LYS A 36 15.76 -13.94 -2.68
N VAL A 37 15.66 -12.67 -2.23
CA VAL A 37 14.38 -12.09 -1.83
C VAL A 37 13.65 -11.36 -2.95
N TYR A 38 14.33 -10.97 -4.03
CA TYR A 38 13.75 -10.17 -5.12
C TYR A 38 12.48 -10.79 -5.71
N TYR A 39 12.57 -12.00 -6.24
CA TYR A 39 11.41 -12.64 -6.87
C TYR A 39 10.27 -12.98 -5.91
N PRO A 40 10.49 -13.43 -4.68
CA PRO A 40 9.44 -13.51 -3.65
C PRO A 40 8.73 -12.19 -3.41
N LEU A 41 9.46 -11.08 -3.30
CA LEU A 41 8.87 -9.75 -3.10
C LEU A 41 8.11 -9.27 -4.33
N LEU A 42 8.66 -9.45 -5.52
CA LEU A 42 7.97 -9.15 -6.78
C LEU A 42 6.68 -9.95 -6.91
N SER A 43 6.71 -11.24 -6.55
CA SER A 43 5.51 -12.09 -6.55
C SER A 43 4.46 -11.62 -5.56
N PHE A 44 4.87 -11.15 -4.39
CA PHE A 44 3.96 -10.59 -3.40
C PHE A 44 3.33 -9.28 -3.91
N HIS A 45 4.12 -8.39 -4.50
CA HIS A 45 3.63 -7.18 -5.15
C HIS A 45 2.60 -7.51 -6.25
N HIS A 46 2.90 -8.45 -7.15
CA HIS A 46 1.96 -8.88 -8.19
C HIS A 46 0.68 -9.49 -7.61
N TRP A 47 0.77 -10.21 -6.49
CA TRP A 47 -0.41 -10.73 -5.82
C TRP A 47 -1.30 -9.59 -5.30
N LEU A 48 -0.73 -8.60 -4.61
CA LEU A 48 -1.48 -7.42 -4.16
C LEU A 48 -2.09 -6.66 -5.33
N LYS A 49 -1.33 -6.44 -6.39
CA LYS A 49 -1.80 -5.82 -7.63
C LYS A 49 -3.01 -6.52 -8.23
N ASN A 50 -3.07 -7.85 -8.16
CA ASN A 50 -4.15 -8.64 -8.72
C ASN A 50 -5.38 -8.71 -7.82
N TYR A 51 -5.21 -8.64 -6.50
CA TYR A 51 -6.28 -8.93 -5.53
C TYR A 51 -6.65 -7.76 -4.63
N HIS A 52 -5.78 -6.76 -4.48
CA HIS A 52 -5.97 -5.60 -3.59
C HIS A 52 -5.99 -4.26 -4.33
N ARG A 53 -6.12 -4.26 -5.64
CA ARG A 53 -6.17 -3.05 -6.46
C ARG A 53 -7.55 -2.85 -7.09
N TRP A 54 -8.05 -1.63 -7.01
CA TRP A 54 -9.25 -1.21 -7.71
C TRP A 54 -8.99 -0.98 -9.20
N LYS A 55 -10.07 -0.86 -9.98
CA LYS A 55 -9.98 -0.61 -11.44
C LYS A 55 -9.35 0.73 -11.78
N ASP A 56 -9.42 1.71 -10.88
CA ASP A 56 -8.81 3.03 -11.04
C ASP A 56 -7.30 3.04 -10.78
N GLY A 57 -6.76 1.92 -10.31
CA GLY A 57 -5.35 1.75 -10.00
C GLY A 57 -4.99 1.91 -8.53
N SER A 58 -5.86 2.47 -7.70
CA SER A 58 -5.62 2.58 -6.27
C SER A 58 -5.69 1.24 -5.55
N TYR A 59 -5.10 1.18 -4.38
CA TYR A 59 -5.06 -0.03 -3.56
C TYR A 59 -5.98 0.09 -2.35
N TRP A 60 -6.42 -1.05 -1.86
CA TRP A 60 -7.20 -1.18 -0.65
C TRP A 60 -6.55 -2.14 0.35
N SER A 61 -6.90 -1.99 1.60
CA SER A 61 -6.50 -2.87 2.68
C SER A 61 -7.67 -3.11 3.63
N SER A 62 -7.41 -3.67 4.77
CA SER A 62 -8.34 -3.78 5.89
C SER A 62 -7.68 -3.23 7.15
N GLY A 63 -8.43 -3.07 8.21
CA GLY A 63 -7.90 -2.61 9.49
C GLY A 63 -6.71 -3.45 9.95
N TRP A 64 -6.79 -4.75 9.81
CA TRP A 64 -5.70 -5.66 10.19
C TRP A 64 -4.59 -5.75 9.15
N GLY A 65 -4.92 -5.56 7.86
CA GLY A 65 -3.96 -5.65 6.76
C GLY A 65 -3.07 -4.43 6.64
N CYS A 66 -3.51 -3.27 7.10
CA CYS A 66 -2.78 -2.02 6.92
C CYS A 66 -1.61 -1.82 7.91
N GLY A 67 -1.54 -2.61 9.00
CA GLY A 67 -0.55 -2.43 10.05
C GLY A 67 -0.79 -1.22 10.95
N MET A 68 -1.96 -0.60 10.84
CA MET A 68 -2.39 0.57 11.64
C MET A 68 -3.83 0.34 12.14
N ASP A 69 -4.03 -0.72 12.88
CA ASP A 69 -5.31 -1.37 13.17
C ASP A 69 -6.36 -0.47 13.85
N ASN A 70 -5.93 0.55 14.55
CA ASN A 70 -6.81 1.40 15.36
C ASN A 70 -7.14 2.76 14.70
N LEU A 71 -6.91 2.90 13.40
CA LEU A 71 -7.25 4.16 12.71
C LEU A 71 -8.78 4.24 12.50
N PRO A 72 -9.42 5.36 12.88
CA PRO A 72 -10.87 5.55 12.75
C PRO A 72 -11.22 5.98 11.31
N ARG A 73 -10.95 5.14 10.33
CA ARG A 73 -11.07 5.47 8.91
C ARG A 73 -11.96 4.55 8.10
N CYS A 74 -12.69 3.66 8.76
CA CYS A 74 -13.70 2.84 8.08
C CYS A 74 -14.95 3.67 7.79
N ASP A 75 -15.53 3.48 6.62
CA ASP A 75 -16.85 4.02 6.31
C ASP A 75 -17.91 3.13 6.96
N LEU A 76 -18.29 3.47 8.18
CA LEU A 76 -19.20 2.68 9.00
C LEU A 76 -20.61 2.59 8.40
N GLU A 77 -21.00 3.51 7.50
CA GLU A 77 -22.28 3.47 6.80
C GLU A 77 -22.39 2.27 5.85
N LEU A 78 -21.24 1.76 5.40
CA LEU A 78 -21.17 0.60 4.48
C LEU A 78 -21.00 -0.74 5.19
N ILE A 79 -20.76 -0.72 6.52
CA ILE A 79 -20.60 -1.93 7.31
C ILE A 79 -21.97 -2.27 7.90
N PRO A 80 -22.48 -3.50 7.67
CA PRO A 80 -23.74 -3.90 8.28
C PRO A 80 -23.69 -3.73 9.80
N ASP A 81 -24.77 -3.22 10.38
CA ASP A 81 -24.96 -3.11 11.82
C ASP A 81 -24.79 -4.49 12.44
N SER A 82 -23.62 -4.75 12.98
CA SER A 82 -23.20 -6.06 13.47
C SER A 82 -22.47 -5.86 14.78
N GLU A 83 -22.86 -6.64 15.79
CA GLU A 83 -22.12 -6.73 17.05
C GLU A 83 -20.74 -7.39 16.86
N ASP A 84 -20.42 -7.88 15.66
CA ASP A 84 -19.14 -8.48 15.35
C ASP A 84 -18.11 -7.42 14.93
N TRP A 85 -17.36 -6.89 15.90
CA TRP A 85 -16.24 -5.98 15.68
C TRP A 85 -15.22 -6.46 14.62
N GLN A 86 -15.22 -7.75 14.33
CA GLN A 86 -14.31 -8.33 13.33
C GLN A 86 -14.71 -7.97 11.92
N LEU A 87 -16.00 -7.77 11.65
CA LEU A 87 -16.46 -7.30 10.33
C LEU A 87 -15.93 -5.89 10.06
N GLU A 88 -15.95 -5.00 11.05
CA GLU A 88 -15.38 -3.65 10.93
C GLU A 88 -13.88 -3.70 10.64
N THR A 89 -13.16 -4.59 11.31
CA THR A 89 -11.70 -4.70 11.21
C THR A 89 -11.25 -5.30 9.87
N PHE A 90 -12.03 -6.22 9.31
CA PHE A 90 -11.67 -6.90 8.06
C PHE A 90 -12.25 -6.25 6.81
N HIS A 91 -13.21 -5.35 6.97
CA HIS A 91 -13.88 -4.73 5.84
C HIS A 91 -13.03 -3.62 5.23
N HIS A 92 -12.93 -3.59 3.91
CA HIS A 92 -12.19 -2.56 3.17
C HIS A 92 -13.02 -1.30 2.87
N SER A 93 -14.31 -1.28 3.25
CA SER A 93 -15.28 -0.20 3.05
C SER A 93 -15.40 0.29 1.60
N TYR A 94 -14.99 -0.52 0.64
CA TYR A 94 -14.88 -0.16 -0.79
C TYR A 94 -14.05 1.11 -1.04
N MET A 95 -13.15 1.42 -0.14
CA MET A 95 -12.34 2.64 -0.15
C MET A 95 -11.04 2.45 -0.93
N SER A 96 -10.50 3.56 -1.46
CA SER A 96 -9.10 3.66 -1.84
C SER A 96 -8.30 4.09 -0.61
N TRP A 97 -7.41 3.24 -0.16
CA TRP A 97 -6.64 3.45 1.06
C TRP A 97 -5.34 4.17 0.75
N ILE A 98 -5.13 5.32 1.37
CA ILE A 98 -3.94 6.15 1.11
C ILE A 98 -2.64 5.43 1.40
N ASP A 99 -2.52 4.76 2.54
CA ASP A 99 -1.32 4.03 2.90
C ASP A 99 -1.07 2.81 2.00
N ALA A 100 -2.10 2.01 1.70
CA ALA A 100 -1.96 0.86 0.81
C ALA A 100 -1.50 1.30 -0.59
N THR A 101 -2.06 2.40 -1.10
CA THR A 101 -1.69 2.96 -2.40
C THR A 101 -0.25 3.50 -2.40
N LEU A 102 0.15 4.19 -1.32
CA LEU A 102 1.51 4.71 -1.15
C LEU A 102 2.54 3.60 -0.93
N GLN A 103 2.19 2.57 -0.18
CA GLN A 103 3.06 1.41 0.05
C GLN A 103 3.28 0.61 -1.24
N ALA A 104 2.26 0.46 -2.08
CA ALA A 104 2.41 -0.16 -3.40
C ALA A 104 3.36 0.65 -4.30
N ALA A 105 3.22 1.98 -4.33
CA ALA A 105 4.15 2.85 -5.06
C ALA A 105 5.58 2.73 -4.52
N MET A 106 5.75 2.75 -3.20
CA MET A 106 7.04 2.55 -2.55
C MET A 106 7.64 1.17 -2.89
N SER A 107 6.84 0.12 -2.91
CA SER A 107 7.29 -1.21 -3.30
C SER A 107 7.80 -1.24 -4.75
N CYS A 108 7.10 -0.60 -5.69
CA CYS A 108 7.57 -0.45 -7.06
C CYS A 108 8.96 0.21 -7.10
N GLU A 109 9.16 1.35 -6.41
CA GLU A 109 10.43 2.07 -6.36
C GLU A 109 11.58 1.15 -5.88
N TYR A 110 11.36 0.46 -4.76
CA TYR A 110 12.42 -0.39 -4.19
C TYR A 110 12.67 -1.67 -4.99
N LEU A 111 11.64 -2.24 -5.61
CA LEU A 111 11.81 -3.37 -6.53
C LEU A 111 12.60 -2.96 -7.78
N ILE A 112 12.38 -1.77 -8.32
CA ILE A 112 13.18 -1.21 -9.43
C ILE A 112 14.63 -1.05 -8.99
N MET A 113 14.90 -0.44 -7.83
CA MET A 113 16.26 -0.29 -7.30
C MET A 113 16.97 -1.64 -7.10
N MET A 114 16.24 -2.63 -6.59
CA MET A 114 16.78 -3.99 -6.42
C MET A 114 17.09 -4.64 -7.77
N ALA A 115 16.21 -4.51 -8.75
CA ALA A 115 16.40 -5.03 -10.10
C ALA A 115 17.63 -4.41 -10.77
N GLU A 116 17.78 -3.09 -10.71
CA GLU A 116 18.93 -2.36 -11.25
C GLU A 116 20.24 -2.83 -10.61
N GLU A 117 20.28 -2.98 -9.28
CA GLU A 117 21.45 -3.49 -8.56
C GLU A 117 21.80 -4.92 -8.96
N LEU A 118 20.80 -5.76 -9.23
CA LEU A 118 20.97 -7.16 -9.62
C LEU A 118 21.23 -7.36 -11.12
N GLY A 119 21.04 -6.32 -11.94
CA GLY A 119 21.11 -6.40 -13.40
C GLY A 119 19.91 -7.14 -14.02
N ILE A 120 18.74 -7.09 -13.34
CA ILE A 120 17.48 -7.65 -13.81
C ILE A 120 16.72 -6.57 -14.56
N THR A 121 16.18 -6.91 -15.73
CA THR A 121 15.40 -5.97 -16.56
C THR A 121 13.92 -6.35 -16.67
N ASP A 122 13.61 -7.60 -16.33
CA ASP A 122 12.24 -8.10 -16.38
C ASP A 122 11.36 -7.31 -15.40
N ASP A 123 10.14 -6.97 -15.83
CA ASP A 123 9.14 -6.23 -15.07
C ASP A 123 9.48 -4.78 -14.70
N VAL A 124 10.71 -4.29 -14.92
CA VAL A 124 11.13 -2.94 -14.51
C VAL A 124 10.26 -1.85 -15.16
N ASP A 125 9.99 -1.95 -16.46
CA ASP A 125 9.15 -0.96 -17.17
C ASP A 125 7.71 -0.99 -16.63
N ALA A 126 7.16 -2.18 -16.37
CA ALA A 126 5.83 -2.33 -15.80
C ALA A 126 5.72 -1.78 -14.36
N LEU A 127 6.79 -1.92 -13.56
CA LEU A 127 6.88 -1.32 -12.24
C LEU A 127 6.99 0.22 -12.31
N ARG A 128 7.73 0.76 -13.27
CA ARG A 128 7.83 2.22 -13.50
C ARG A 128 6.49 2.82 -13.90
N ASP A 129 5.83 2.21 -14.87
CA ASP A 129 4.50 2.64 -15.33
C ASP A 129 3.49 2.63 -14.17
N GLU A 130 3.54 1.61 -13.32
CA GLU A 130 2.68 1.53 -12.15
C GLU A 130 3.01 2.61 -11.13
N TYR A 131 4.29 2.78 -10.79
CA TYR A 131 4.76 3.84 -9.89
C TYR A 131 4.29 5.23 -10.33
N ASP A 132 4.50 5.59 -11.60
CA ASP A 132 4.10 6.89 -12.15
C ASP A 132 2.57 7.09 -12.11
N ASN A 133 1.80 6.03 -12.37
CA ASN A 133 0.35 6.08 -12.28
C ASN A 133 -0.12 6.28 -10.83
N LEU A 134 0.52 5.61 -9.87
CA LEU A 134 0.19 5.73 -8.44
C LEU A 134 0.52 7.12 -7.90
N ILE A 135 1.69 7.67 -8.24
CA ILE A 135 2.07 9.06 -7.89
C ILE A 135 1.02 10.04 -8.40
N ARG A 136 0.66 9.92 -9.66
CA ARG A 136 -0.34 10.79 -10.28
C ARG A 136 -1.69 10.65 -9.59
N PHE A 137 -2.16 9.43 -9.38
CA PHE A 137 -3.42 9.16 -8.70
C PHE A 137 -3.47 9.80 -7.31
N VAL A 138 -2.43 9.57 -6.50
CA VAL A 138 -2.36 10.11 -5.13
C VAL A 138 -2.41 11.63 -5.15
N ASN A 139 -1.59 12.28 -5.97
CA ASN A 139 -1.50 13.73 -6.00
C ASN A 139 -2.73 14.41 -6.62
N GLU A 140 -3.37 13.79 -7.62
CA GLU A 140 -4.55 14.37 -8.28
C GLU A 140 -5.86 14.05 -7.58
N LYS A 141 -5.97 12.88 -6.91
CA LYS A 141 -7.23 12.39 -6.38
C LYS A 141 -7.32 12.37 -4.87
N MET A 142 -6.19 12.07 -4.18
CA MET A 142 -6.18 11.90 -2.73
C MET A 142 -5.67 13.14 -1.97
N TRP A 143 -5.14 14.14 -2.67
CA TRP A 143 -4.72 15.41 -2.09
C TRP A 143 -5.87 16.42 -2.00
N SER A 144 -6.05 17.02 -0.83
CA SER A 144 -6.96 18.14 -0.62
C SER A 144 -6.19 19.46 -0.56
N GLU A 145 -6.26 20.27 -1.60
CA GLU A 145 -5.68 21.61 -1.61
C GLU A 145 -6.21 22.48 -0.47
N LYS A 146 -7.50 22.33 -0.14
CA LYS A 146 -8.15 23.10 0.92
C LYS A 146 -7.54 22.82 2.29
N ASP A 147 -7.22 21.54 2.55
CA ASP A 147 -6.80 21.10 3.89
C ASP A 147 -5.27 20.90 3.99
N GLY A 148 -4.56 20.94 2.85
CA GLY A 148 -3.14 20.63 2.77
C GLY A 148 -2.87 19.22 3.28
N PHE A 149 -3.68 18.23 2.90
CA PHE A 149 -3.61 16.89 3.46
C PHE A 149 -4.09 15.82 2.49
N TYR A 150 -3.49 14.61 2.60
CA TYR A 150 -3.91 13.43 1.87
C TYR A 150 -4.99 12.66 2.63
N TYR A 151 -6.01 12.17 1.91
CA TYR A 151 -7.13 11.43 2.47
C TYR A 151 -7.36 10.10 1.76
N ASP A 152 -7.95 9.16 2.49
CA ASP A 152 -8.62 8.02 1.88
C ASP A 152 -9.80 8.49 1.02
N LEU A 153 -10.14 7.74 -0.03
CA LEU A 153 -11.33 8.02 -0.84
C LEU A 153 -12.42 6.99 -0.56
N LYS A 154 -13.64 7.47 -0.42
CA LYS A 154 -14.83 6.62 -0.42
C LYS A 154 -15.09 6.01 -1.79
N ALA A 155 -16.02 5.07 -1.88
CA ALA A 155 -16.40 4.40 -3.13
C ALA A 155 -16.90 5.36 -4.23
N ASP A 156 -17.45 6.51 -3.84
CA ASP A 156 -17.92 7.57 -4.76
C ASP A 156 -16.81 8.55 -5.18
N GLY A 157 -15.58 8.35 -4.71
CA GLY A 157 -14.43 9.21 -4.97
C GLY A 157 -14.34 10.47 -4.08
N SER A 158 -15.26 10.67 -3.15
CA SER A 158 -15.17 11.75 -2.16
C SER A 158 -14.15 11.42 -1.07
N PHE A 159 -13.59 12.45 -0.42
CA PHE A 159 -12.69 12.25 0.71
C PHE A 159 -13.41 11.64 1.91
N LEU A 160 -12.80 10.63 2.51
CA LEU A 160 -13.13 10.30 3.90
C LEU A 160 -12.47 11.35 4.78
N ALA A 161 -13.26 12.29 5.30
CA ALA A 161 -12.76 13.49 6.00
C ALA A 161 -12.17 13.19 7.40
N VAL A 162 -11.31 12.17 7.48
CA VAL A 162 -10.61 11.75 8.69
C VAL A 162 -9.12 11.91 8.47
N LYS A 163 -8.46 12.83 9.19
CA LYS A 163 -7.01 13.00 9.14
C LYS A 163 -6.33 11.91 9.95
N THR A 164 -5.57 11.06 9.29
CA THR A 164 -4.86 9.94 9.93
C THR A 164 -3.36 10.00 9.66
N VAL A 165 -2.59 9.28 10.48
CA VAL A 165 -1.14 9.13 10.28
C VAL A 165 -0.80 8.39 8.98
N ALA A 166 -1.75 7.67 8.41
CA ALA A 166 -1.60 6.97 7.12
C ALA A 166 -1.15 7.90 5.97
N ALA A 167 -1.57 9.17 6.00
CA ALA A 167 -1.18 10.18 5.02
C ALA A 167 0.34 10.44 4.99
N PHE A 168 1.04 10.25 6.10
CA PHE A 168 2.49 10.50 6.17
C PHE A 168 3.34 9.47 5.43
N TRP A 169 2.76 8.37 4.97
CA TRP A 169 3.43 7.49 4.01
C TRP A 169 3.82 8.22 2.73
N ALA A 170 3.13 9.31 2.36
CA ALA A 170 3.50 10.14 1.22
C ALA A 170 4.92 10.73 1.33
N LEU A 171 5.39 11.02 2.54
CA LEU A 171 6.74 11.49 2.79
C LEU A 171 7.78 10.37 2.68
N ILE A 172 7.46 9.19 3.21
CA ILE A 172 8.35 8.02 3.18
C ILE A 172 8.49 7.51 1.75
N ALA A 173 7.38 7.45 1.01
CA ALA A 173 7.34 7.06 -0.40
C ALA A 173 7.85 8.16 -1.35
N LYS A 174 8.21 9.35 -0.84
CA LYS A 174 8.69 10.50 -1.62
C LYS A 174 7.74 10.95 -2.74
N ILE A 175 6.45 10.79 -2.51
CA ILE A 175 5.40 11.10 -3.49
C ILE A 175 4.91 12.54 -3.34
N ALA A 176 4.96 13.07 -2.10
CA ALA A 176 4.60 14.46 -1.85
C ALA A 176 5.51 15.40 -2.67
N PRO A 177 4.95 16.39 -3.39
CA PRO A 177 5.76 17.41 -4.05
C PRO A 177 6.69 18.10 -3.05
N PRO A 178 7.85 18.58 -3.47
CA PRO A 178 8.83 19.23 -2.58
C PRO A 178 8.41 20.63 -2.11
N ASP A 179 7.33 21.21 -2.63
CA ASP A 179 6.87 22.60 -2.38
C ASP A 179 5.65 22.66 -1.48
#